data_ee73ac2b8173e5a28f28f194063057b9
#
_entry.id   ee73ac2b8173e5a28f28f194063057b9
#
_cell.length_a   1.000
_cell.length_b   1.000
_cell.length_c   1.000
_cell.angle_alpha   90.00
_cell.angle_beta   90.00
_cell.angle_gamma   90.00
#
_symmetry.space_group_name_H-M   'P 1'
#
loop_
_entity.id
_entity.type
_entity.pdbx_description
1 polymer ?
#
loop_
_entity_poly.entity_id
_entity_poly.type
_entity_poly.pdbx_seq_one_letter_code
_entity_poly.pdbx_strand_id
1 'polypeptide(L)'
;MTFNYSKFFKGVDPEPAGESQGYPVPGPQGASADQIAGNAFFASQCDWKSIVNQVYDYIVIGTGPTGVAFIDQIYKENPSAKILVLERGGFWLPVHYQMLPDAFAATTGSPPTTYPWSRTTEMVTTEPEFFQAGYIPVVGGRSTYWSAWSPSPTPDLMRDWPQSMVDTTLEPDFWPRAKEFLHVTSMDKINDGVYANLQTQLDQNIAKNFKEFVPSAENAYPAPIAVDNSEWKTVKFYKYSTVGTLLNIHQRQQQLAKEGKGTELTIVDQCVVQELLHDDKGTVIAINTDRGTLNVSNAQIILAMGAIPPATLLMNSFGDQLPNAGQRYTGHFMSHVTARVKRSAYKALSDLEIGAVYLDGKDESGYQYHVQASVFAESNPEQDKVTTARECPDAAAAPTMLQLIGSEDYVVFVCATLGEISEKNSDNWIKLNKGKDPTTNISLQLILGNEEKALWDQLDTATYQTIAALATSDDTTPEIEYWIDTPDGDGYWTTDKPPVDQIRLNIIVHEASQIWAGEDPESSVVGLDYRPHGVNNVYVTGAGIFPTSGSWNPTLTMCGFAQDLAVKLSNK
;
A
#
# COMPACT_ATOMS: atom_id res chain seq x y z
N MET A 1 -10.64 21.63 27.28
CA MET A 1 -9.62 22.30 26.46
C MET A 1 -10.33 23.08 25.38
N THR A 2 -10.13 24.40 25.33
CA THR A 2 -10.67 25.21 24.24
C THR A 2 -9.79 25.01 23.01
N PHE A 3 -10.35 24.45 21.96
CA PHE A 3 -9.65 24.23 20.70
C PHE A 3 -9.31 25.61 20.11
N ASN A 4 -8.03 25.91 19.93
CA ASN A 4 -7.63 27.20 19.39
C ASN A 4 -7.51 27.10 17.86
N TYR A 5 -8.62 27.33 17.18
CA TYR A 5 -8.72 27.34 15.72
C TYR A 5 -7.75 28.32 15.03
N SER A 6 -7.29 29.34 15.71
CA SER A 6 -6.38 30.35 15.13
C SER A 6 -5.02 29.79 14.70
N LYS A 7 -4.62 28.62 15.21
CA LYS A 7 -3.39 27.93 14.77
C LYS A 7 -3.52 27.27 13.38
N PHE A 8 -4.74 26.89 13.01
CA PHE A 8 -4.99 26.21 11.72
C PHE A 8 -5.25 27.19 10.56
N PHE A 9 -5.66 28.42 10.88
CA PHE A 9 -6.00 29.44 9.88
C PHE A 9 -4.98 30.60 9.83
N LYS A 10 -3.76 30.40 10.33
CA LYS A 10 -2.68 31.38 10.16
C LYS A 10 -2.31 31.46 8.69
N GLY A 11 -2.71 32.57 8.05
CA GLY A 11 -2.41 32.86 6.66
C GLY A 11 -3.63 33.03 5.76
N VAL A 12 -4.82 32.73 6.25
CA VAL A 12 -6.05 33.23 5.66
C VAL A 12 -6.40 34.51 6.43
N ASP A 13 -5.97 35.67 5.92
CA ASP A 13 -6.60 36.91 6.34
C ASP A 13 -8.09 36.73 6.04
N PRO A 14 -8.96 36.77 7.06
CA PRO A 14 -10.38 36.81 6.76
C PRO A 14 -10.56 38.07 5.91
N GLU A 15 -11.13 37.91 4.71
CA GLU A 15 -11.64 39.06 3.96
C GLU A 15 -12.39 39.95 4.96
N PRO A 16 -12.17 41.26 4.94
CA PRO A 16 -12.88 42.15 5.83
C PRO A 16 -14.35 41.83 5.67
N ALA A 17 -15.00 41.53 6.80
CA ALA A 17 -16.38 41.10 6.83
C ALA A 17 -17.22 42.02 5.96
N GLY A 18 -17.64 41.54 4.82
CA GLY A 18 -18.69 42.17 4.05
C GLY A 18 -19.96 42.26 4.90
N GLU A 19 -20.89 43.08 4.54
CA GLU A 19 -22.11 43.37 5.31
C GLU A 19 -23.01 42.16 5.61
N SER A 20 -22.71 40.95 5.09
CA SER A 20 -23.42 39.73 5.46
C SER A 20 -22.47 38.59 5.76
N GLN A 21 -22.40 38.18 7.00
CA GLN A 21 -21.74 36.96 7.47
C GLN A 21 -22.68 35.75 7.44
N GLY A 22 -23.75 35.81 6.66
CA GLY A 22 -24.69 34.71 6.48
C GLY A 22 -24.31 33.83 5.28
N TYR A 23 -24.84 32.62 5.26
CA TYR A 23 -24.78 31.80 4.05
C TYR A 23 -25.42 32.57 2.89
N PRO A 24 -24.75 32.66 1.73
CA PRO A 24 -25.34 33.26 0.53
C PRO A 24 -26.66 32.58 0.21
N VAL A 25 -27.72 33.32 -0.03
CA VAL A 25 -29.07 32.80 -0.21
C VAL A 25 -29.55 33.03 -1.64
N PRO A 26 -30.47 32.23 -2.09
CA PRO A 26 -30.60 30.78 -2.04
C PRO A 26 -29.85 30.16 -3.21
N GLY A 27 -29.29 28.98 -3.01
CA GLY A 27 -28.62 28.24 -4.07
C GLY A 27 -27.61 27.22 -3.52
N PRO A 28 -27.03 26.36 -4.34
CA PRO A 28 -25.99 25.46 -3.89
C PRO A 28 -24.85 26.25 -3.31
N GLN A 29 -24.55 25.99 -2.06
CA GLN A 29 -23.62 26.74 -1.24
C GLN A 29 -22.26 26.07 -1.28
N GLY A 30 -21.28 26.84 -1.69
CA GLY A 30 -19.89 26.43 -1.62
C GLY A 30 -19.45 25.46 -2.71
N ALA A 31 -18.15 25.31 -2.82
CA ALA A 31 -17.51 24.35 -3.67
C ALA A 31 -17.60 22.93 -3.06
N SER A 32 -17.60 21.89 -3.89
CA SER A 32 -17.40 20.52 -3.43
C SER A 32 -15.99 20.35 -2.82
N ALA A 33 -15.78 19.30 -2.03
CA ALA A 33 -14.46 18.99 -1.50
C ALA A 33 -13.38 18.87 -2.59
N ASP A 34 -13.74 18.29 -3.73
CA ASP A 34 -12.87 18.21 -4.91
C ASP A 34 -12.52 19.58 -5.49
N GLN A 35 -13.50 20.49 -5.61
CA GLN A 35 -13.26 21.87 -6.07
C GLN A 35 -12.38 22.66 -5.11
N ILE A 36 -12.58 22.49 -3.79
CA ILE A 36 -11.74 23.15 -2.77
C ILE A 36 -10.31 22.63 -2.87
N ALA A 37 -10.13 21.31 -2.92
CA ALA A 37 -8.81 20.69 -3.07
C ALA A 37 -8.16 21.09 -4.41
N GLY A 38 -8.92 21.08 -5.51
CA GLY A 38 -8.46 21.50 -6.82
C GLY A 38 -7.90 22.92 -6.82
N ASN A 39 -8.63 23.86 -6.21
CA ASN A 39 -8.18 25.26 -6.17
C ASN A 39 -7.02 25.52 -5.20
N ALA A 40 -6.90 24.71 -4.15
CA ALA A 40 -5.89 24.94 -3.10
C ALA A 40 -4.56 24.24 -3.35
N PHE A 41 -4.56 23.08 -4.04
CA PHE A 41 -3.41 22.18 -4.09
C PHE A 41 -2.99 21.78 -5.50
N PHE A 42 -3.86 21.86 -6.50
CA PHE A 42 -3.59 21.35 -7.83
C PHE A 42 -3.56 22.47 -8.88
N ALA A 43 -2.66 22.35 -9.81
CA ALA A 43 -2.56 23.28 -10.93
C ALA A 43 -3.74 23.10 -11.90
N SER A 44 -4.39 24.20 -12.24
CA SER A 44 -5.50 24.21 -13.18
C SER A 44 -5.06 23.92 -14.62
N GLN A 45 -6.03 23.63 -15.49
CA GLN A 45 -5.77 23.50 -16.93
C GLN A 45 -5.18 24.80 -17.53
N CYS A 46 -5.52 25.96 -16.98
CA CYS A 46 -4.96 27.25 -17.43
C CYS A 46 -3.48 27.39 -17.09
N ASP A 47 -3.05 26.80 -15.97
CA ASP A 47 -1.66 26.84 -15.50
C ASP A 47 -0.73 25.96 -16.35
N TRP A 48 -1.28 24.95 -17.05
CA TRP A 48 -0.51 24.03 -17.88
C TRP A 48 0.42 24.74 -18.86
N LYS A 49 -0.05 25.83 -19.50
CA LYS A 49 0.78 26.62 -20.43
C LYS A 49 2.01 27.24 -19.77
N SER A 50 1.92 27.59 -18.50
CA SER A 50 3.08 28.10 -17.77
C SER A 50 3.98 26.97 -17.28
N ILE A 51 3.40 25.84 -16.85
CA ILE A 51 4.09 24.65 -16.35
C ILE A 51 5.03 24.06 -17.42
N VAL A 52 4.56 23.89 -18.65
CA VAL A 52 5.35 23.31 -19.75
C VAL A 52 6.58 24.13 -20.16
N ASN A 53 6.64 25.41 -19.78
CA ASN A 53 7.73 26.31 -20.05
C ASN A 53 8.72 26.52 -18.88
N GLN A 54 8.46 25.86 -17.74
CA GLN A 54 9.34 25.93 -16.57
C GLN A 54 10.41 24.83 -16.64
N VAL A 55 11.50 25.06 -15.94
CA VAL A 55 12.58 24.08 -15.76
C VAL A 55 12.44 23.48 -14.37
N TYR A 56 12.41 22.16 -14.31
CA TYR A 56 12.33 21.38 -13.08
C TYR A 56 13.62 20.59 -12.86
N ASP A 57 13.93 20.31 -11.61
CA ASP A 57 14.99 19.39 -11.23
C ASP A 57 14.46 17.94 -11.29
N TYR A 58 13.21 17.76 -10.87
CA TYR A 58 12.54 16.45 -10.85
C TYR A 58 11.13 16.54 -11.44
N ILE A 59 10.77 15.53 -12.22
CA ILE A 59 9.40 15.28 -12.67
C ILE A 59 8.99 13.93 -12.10
N VAL A 60 8.09 13.92 -11.11
CA VAL A 60 7.60 12.71 -10.44
C VAL A 60 6.26 12.31 -11.04
N ILE A 61 6.16 11.09 -11.53
CA ILE A 61 4.93 10.55 -12.13
C ILE A 61 4.29 9.58 -11.14
N GLY A 62 3.16 9.99 -10.57
CA GLY A 62 2.40 9.28 -9.54
C GLY A 62 2.56 9.85 -8.13
N THR A 63 1.45 9.87 -7.39
CA THR A 63 1.33 10.37 -6.01
C THR A 63 1.11 9.27 -4.99
N GLY A 64 1.34 8.01 -5.37
CA GLY A 64 1.30 6.87 -4.47
C GLY A 64 2.43 6.90 -3.44
N PRO A 65 2.53 5.88 -2.56
CA PRO A 65 3.50 5.85 -1.46
C PRO A 65 4.93 6.16 -1.87
N THR A 66 5.42 5.59 -2.96
CA THR A 66 6.82 5.78 -3.39
C THR A 66 7.08 7.17 -3.97
N GLY A 67 6.12 7.75 -4.70
CA GLY A 67 6.24 9.10 -5.22
C GLY A 67 6.31 10.14 -4.12
N VAL A 68 5.42 10.02 -3.11
CA VAL A 68 5.41 10.95 -1.98
C VAL A 68 6.62 10.74 -1.06
N ALA A 69 7.08 9.48 -0.87
CA ALA A 69 8.31 9.19 -0.12
C ALA A 69 9.56 9.83 -0.78
N PHE A 70 9.66 9.75 -2.11
CA PHE A 70 10.70 10.43 -2.87
C PHE A 70 10.64 11.96 -2.69
N ILE A 71 9.47 12.56 -2.87
CA ILE A 71 9.26 14.01 -2.77
C ILE A 71 9.59 14.52 -1.37
N ASP A 72 9.09 13.83 -0.34
CA ASP A 72 9.37 14.21 1.06
C ASP A 72 10.86 14.18 1.36
N GLN A 73 11.56 13.13 0.93
CA GLN A 73 12.99 13.00 1.16
C GLN A 73 13.79 14.06 0.37
N ILE A 74 13.46 14.33 -0.91
CA ILE A 74 14.12 15.41 -1.66
C ILE A 74 13.99 16.74 -0.95
N TYR A 75 12.80 17.09 -0.43
CA TYR A 75 12.63 18.37 0.27
C TYR A 75 13.26 18.41 1.67
N LYS A 76 13.51 17.27 2.29
CA LYS A 76 14.34 17.19 3.51
C LYS A 76 15.80 17.49 3.19
N GLU A 77 16.33 17.03 2.06
CA GLU A 77 17.71 17.29 1.60
C GLU A 77 17.86 18.67 0.97
N ASN A 78 16.94 19.09 0.11
CA ASN A 78 16.97 20.34 -0.63
C ASN A 78 15.57 20.99 -0.74
N PRO A 79 15.19 21.86 0.19
CA PRO A 79 13.91 22.58 0.14
C PRO A 79 13.73 23.47 -1.10
N SER A 80 14.81 23.76 -1.84
CA SER A 80 14.78 24.59 -3.05
C SER A 80 14.69 23.80 -4.35
N ALA A 81 14.60 22.48 -4.28
CA ALA A 81 14.38 21.64 -5.46
C ALA A 81 13.06 22.00 -6.15
N LYS A 82 13.10 22.12 -7.48
CA LYS A 82 11.91 22.38 -8.29
C LYS A 82 11.29 21.07 -8.75
N ILE A 83 10.17 20.72 -8.15
CA ILE A 83 9.49 19.43 -8.41
C ILE A 83 8.15 19.69 -9.09
N LEU A 84 7.93 18.97 -10.21
CA LEU A 84 6.64 18.80 -10.86
C LEU A 84 6.13 17.39 -10.58
N VAL A 85 4.88 17.29 -10.13
CA VAL A 85 4.19 16.02 -9.94
C VAL A 85 3.08 15.89 -10.97
N LEU A 86 3.06 14.75 -11.68
CA LEU A 86 2.01 14.40 -12.63
C LEU A 86 1.24 13.20 -12.07
N GLU A 87 -0.04 13.38 -11.77
CA GLU A 87 -0.92 12.35 -11.27
C GLU A 87 -2.05 12.08 -12.26
N ARG A 88 -2.23 10.81 -12.63
CA ARG A 88 -3.27 10.40 -13.57
C ARG A 88 -4.67 10.65 -13.04
N GLY A 89 -4.91 10.33 -11.77
CA GLY A 89 -6.22 10.43 -11.15
C GLY A 89 -6.50 11.78 -10.52
N GLY A 90 -7.75 11.98 -10.15
CA GLY A 90 -8.19 13.14 -9.39
C GLY A 90 -8.12 12.90 -7.88
N PHE A 91 -8.48 13.92 -7.14
CA PHE A 91 -8.67 13.86 -5.69
C PHE A 91 -9.94 13.08 -5.36
N TRP A 92 -9.77 11.80 -4.98
CA TRP A 92 -10.88 10.89 -4.73
C TRP A 92 -11.27 10.82 -3.26
N LEU A 93 -10.30 10.50 -2.38
CA LEU A 93 -10.48 10.39 -0.94
C LEU A 93 -9.54 11.34 -0.22
N PRO A 94 -10.03 12.13 0.75
CA PRO A 94 -9.17 13.00 1.55
C PRO A 94 -8.32 12.24 2.57
N VAL A 95 -8.74 11.02 2.92
CA VAL A 95 -8.13 10.17 3.95
C VAL A 95 -8.22 8.69 3.52
N HIS A 96 -7.63 7.81 4.30
CA HIS A 96 -7.82 6.37 4.14
C HIS A 96 -9.31 6.00 4.22
N TYR A 97 -9.79 5.10 3.38
CA TYR A 97 -11.24 4.79 3.26
C TYR A 97 -11.87 4.29 4.58
N GLN A 98 -11.12 3.51 5.41
CA GLN A 98 -11.61 3.06 6.71
C GLN A 98 -11.91 4.21 7.69
N MET A 99 -11.33 5.38 7.48
CA MET A 99 -11.55 6.57 8.32
C MET A 99 -12.78 7.38 7.89
N LEU A 100 -13.43 7.00 6.79
CA LEU A 100 -14.65 7.64 6.30
C LEU A 100 -15.87 7.24 7.16
N PRO A 101 -16.95 8.04 7.13
CA PRO A 101 -18.24 7.60 7.68
C PRO A 101 -18.69 6.28 7.04
N ASP A 102 -19.28 5.40 7.83
CA ASP A 102 -19.66 4.03 7.47
C ASP A 102 -20.42 3.93 6.13
N ALA A 103 -21.49 4.69 5.97
CA ALA A 103 -22.26 4.72 4.73
C ALA A 103 -21.44 5.13 3.50
N PHE A 104 -20.45 6.01 3.68
CA PHE A 104 -19.57 6.45 2.60
C PHE A 104 -18.48 5.41 2.32
N ALA A 105 -17.92 4.81 3.34
CA ALA A 105 -16.95 3.72 3.20
C ALA A 105 -17.56 2.51 2.47
N ALA A 106 -18.78 2.11 2.84
CA ALA A 106 -19.50 1.03 2.18
C ALA A 106 -19.80 1.33 0.70
N THR A 107 -20.10 2.59 0.36
CA THR A 107 -20.37 3.00 -1.02
C THR A 107 -19.11 3.05 -1.87
N THR A 108 -18.00 3.56 -1.32
CA THR A 108 -16.74 3.71 -2.04
C THR A 108 -15.93 2.41 -2.13
N GLY A 109 -16.11 1.49 -1.19
CA GLY A 109 -15.33 0.24 -1.10
C GLY A 109 -15.99 -0.99 -1.71
N SER A 110 -17.30 -0.96 -2.00
CA SER A 110 -18.05 -2.18 -2.26
C SER A 110 -18.51 -2.40 -3.70
N PRO A 111 -19.15 -1.50 -4.43
CA PRO A 111 -19.50 -1.83 -5.81
C PRO A 111 -18.30 -1.67 -6.75
N PRO A 112 -18.02 -2.65 -7.62
CA PRO A 112 -16.97 -2.55 -8.65
C PRO A 112 -17.09 -1.30 -9.52
N THR A 113 -18.28 -0.76 -9.67
CA THR A 113 -18.58 0.44 -10.48
C THR A 113 -18.13 1.76 -9.85
N THR A 114 -17.95 1.81 -8.53
CA THR A 114 -17.51 3.03 -7.82
C THR A 114 -16.04 2.97 -7.44
N TYR A 115 -15.43 1.80 -7.46
CA TYR A 115 -14.03 1.63 -7.10
C TYR A 115 -13.10 2.07 -8.23
N PRO A 116 -12.05 2.86 -7.96
CA PRO A 116 -11.22 3.45 -9.02
C PRO A 116 -10.59 2.45 -9.99
N TRP A 117 -10.25 1.24 -9.56
CA TRP A 117 -9.64 0.22 -10.43
C TRP A 117 -10.61 -0.33 -11.50
N SER A 118 -11.92 -0.27 -11.30
CA SER A 118 -12.88 -0.68 -12.33
C SER A 118 -12.79 0.16 -13.60
N ARG A 119 -12.08 1.29 -13.53
CA ARG A 119 -11.83 2.19 -14.66
C ARG A 119 -10.63 1.80 -15.51
N THR A 120 -9.85 0.79 -15.09
CA THR A 120 -8.70 0.31 -15.84
C THR A 120 -9.11 -0.89 -16.72
N THR A 121 -9.76 -0.59 -17.83
CA THR A 121 -10.49 -1.58 -18.64
C THR A 121 -9.66 -2.27 -19.72
N GLU A 122 -8.41 -1.86 -19.95
CA GLU A 122 -7.58 -2.38 -21.04
C GLU A 122 -6.63 -3.51 -20.61
N MET A 123 -6.53 -3.76 -19.31
CA MET A 123 -5.78 -4.89 -18.78
C MET A 123 -6.57 -6.20 -18.95
N VAL A 124 -5.97 -7.16 -19.63
CA VAL A 124 -6.57 -8.44 -19.91
C VAL A 124 -5.79 -9.56 -19.23
N THR A 125 -6.47 -10.35 -18.39
CA THR A 125 -5.90 -11.57 -17.81
C THR A 125 -6.15 -12.74 -18.78
N THR A 126 -5.11 -13.46 -19.19
CA THR A 126 -5.24 -14.56 -20.13
C THR A 126 -5.74 -15.83 -19.46
N GLU A 127 -5.42 -16.02 -18.18
CA GLU A 127 -5.92 -17.11 -17.35
C GLU A 127 -6.85 -16.53 -16.28
N PRO A 128 -8.16 -16.75 -16.37
CA PRO A 128 -9.13 -16.08 -15.50
C PRO A 128 -9.27 -16.68 -14.10
N GLU A 129 -8.44 -17.66 -13.73
CA GLU A 129 -8.50 -18.31 -12.40
C GLU A 129 -8.23 -17.33 -11.25
N PHE A 130 -7.44 -16.28 -11.51
CA PHE A 130 -7.09 -15.29 -10.51
C PHE A 130 -7.60 -13.89 -10.89
N PHE A 131 -8.30 -13.26 -9.96
CA PHE A 131 -8.63 -11.86 -10.05
C PHE A 131 -7.40 -11.03 -9.65
N GLN A 132 -6.91 -10.22 -10.57
CA GLN A 132 -5.85 -9.26 -10.29
C GLN A 132 -6.46 -7.99 -9.71
N ALA A 133 -6.13 -7.66 -8.46
CA ALA A 133 -6.44 -6.36 -7.90
C ALA A 133 -5.63 -5.29 -8.63
N GLY A 134 -6.25 -4.58 -9.56
CA GLY A 134 -5.65 -3.51 -10.34
C GLY A 134 -5.07 -2.39 -9.47
N TYR A 135 -4.47 -1.40 -10.11
CA TYR A 135 -3.98 -0.20 -9.43
C TYR A 135 -5.09 0.83 -9.23
N ILE A 136 -4.86 1.77 -8.32
CA ILE A 136 -5.82 2.81 -7.93
C ILE A 136 -5.31 4.15 -8.47
N PRO A 137 -5.79 4.61 -9.63
CA PRO A 137 -5.32 5.84 -10.27
C PRO A 137 -6.03 7.06 -9.68
N VAL A 138 -5.62 7.45 -8.48
CA VAL A 138 -6.12 8.63 -7.75
C VAL A 138 -4.97 9.27 -6.98
N VAL A 139 -5.14 10.52 -6.57
CA VAL A 139 -4.20 11.18 -5.65
C VAL A 139 -4.05 10.32 -4.39
N GLY A 140 -2.81 9.95 -4.06
CA GLY A 140 -2.48 9.04 -2.97
C GLY A 140 -2.38 7.56 -3.37
N GLY A 141 -2.86 7.19 -4.56
CA GLY A 141 -2.80 5.83 -5.06
C GLY A 141 -3.38 4.78 -4.11
N ARG A 142 -2.77 3.61 -4.07
CA ARG A 142 -3.22 2.50 -3.20
C ARG A 142 -3.19 2.81 -1.71
N SER A 143 -2.43 3.82 -1.24
CA SER A 143 -2.43 4.17 0.18
C SER A 143 -3.79 4.65 0.69
N THR A 144 -4.72 4.95 -0.20
CA THR A 144 -6.10 5.28 0.17
C THR A 144 -6.94 4.06 0.54
N TYR A 145 -6.48 2.83 0.16
CA TYR A 145 -7.24 1.58 0.31
C TYR A 145 -6.46 0.39 0.87
N TRP A 146 -5.18 0.53 1.13
CA TRP A 146 -4.34 -0.57 1.60
C TRP A 146 -4.65 -0.98 3.04
N SER A 147 -4.28 -2.19 3.42
CA SER A 147 -4.45 -2.65 4.81
C SER A 147 -3.40 -2.08 5.77
N ALA A 148 -2.40 -1.40 5.25
CA ALA A 148 -1.36 -0.69 5.99
C ALA A 148 -0.33 -1.55 6.75
N TRP A 149 -0.35 -2.88 6.58
CA TRP A 149 0.70 -3.75 7.12
C TRP A 149 2.06 -3.37 6.54
N SER A 150 3.05 -3.18 7.39
CA SER A 150 4.34 -2.56 7.02
C SER A 150 5.52 -3.27 7.69
N PRO A 151 5.70 -4.59 7.46
CA PRO A 151 6.83 -5.35 8.00
C PRO A 151 8.15 -4.92 7.36
N SER A 152 9.23 -5.05 8.12
CA SER A 152 10.60 -4.91 7.62
C SER A 152 11.18 -6.30 7.41
N PRO A 153 11.37 -6.77 6.18
CA PRO A 153 11.99 -8.06 5.94
C PRO A 153 13.44 -8.07 6.44
N THR A 154 13.86 -9.19 6.97
CA THR A 154 15.28 -9.43 7.30
C THR A 154 16.06 -9.79 6.02
N PRO A 155 17.40 -9.64 5.99
CA PRO A 155 18.20 -9.94 4.80
C PRO A 155 18.02 -11.36 4.25
N ASP A 156 17.80 -12.35 5.11
CA ASP A 156 17.58 -13.74 4.72
C ASP A 156 16.21 -13.99 4.05
N LEU A 157 15.27 -13.06 4.20
CA LEU A 157 14.02 -13.05 3.46
C LEU A 157 14.15 -12.37 2.08
N MET A 158 15.26 -11.67 1.80
CA MET A 158 15.53 -11.03 0.51
C MET A 158 16.28 -11.99 -0.43
N ARG A 159 15.68 -13.17 -0.65
CA ARG A 159 16.24 -14.24 -1.47
C ARG A 159 16.49 -13.78 -2.90
N ASP A 160 17.66 -14.10 -3.44
CA ASP A 160 18.07 -13.78 -4.82
C ASP A 160 18.08 -12.27 -5.16
N TRP A 161 18.10 -11.39 -4.14
CA TRP A 161 18.31 -9.97 -4.34
C TRP A 161 19.81 -9.65 -4.52
N PRO A 162 20.18 -8.70 -5.39
CA PRO A 162 21.57 -8.22 -5.47
C PRO A 162 22.08 -7.77 -4.10
N GLN A 163 23.29 -8.18 -3.74
CA GLN A 163 23.86 -7.92 -2.41
C GLN A 163 23.86 -6.43 -2.06
N SER A 164 24.14 -5.54 -3.03
CA SER A 164 24.13 -4.10 -2.80
C SER A 164 22.74 -3.55 -2.44
N MET A 165 21.65 -4.16 -2.93
CA MET A 165 20.30 -3.79 -2.50
C MET A 165 20.03 -4.26 -1.07
N VAL A 166 20.48 -5.48 -0.73
CA VAL A 166 20.40 -6.00 0.66
C VAL A 166 21.21 -5.10 1.59
N ASP A 167 22.44 -4.76 1.22
CA ASP A 167 23.33 -3.87 2.00
C ASP A 167 22.69 -2.49 2.24
N THR A 168 22.01 -1.93 1.22
CA THR A 168 21.25 -0.68 1.36
C THR A 168 20.19 -0.78 2.48
N THR A 169 19.51 -1.92 2.62
CA THR A 169 18.54 -2.11 3.72
C THR A 169 19.16 -2.22 5.10
N LEU A 170 20.46 -2.51 5.18
CA LEU A 170 21.22 -2.56 6.43
C LEU A 170 21.79 -1.21 6.86
N GLU A 171 21.68 -0.17 6.03
CA GLU A 171 22.03 1.19 6.41
C GLU A 171 21.19 1.64 7.61
N PRO A 172 21.82 2.29 8.63
CA PRO A 172 21.14 2.60 9.89
C PRO A 172 19.84 3.39 9.76
N ASP A 173 19.74 4.23 8.72
CA ASP A 173 18.61 5.13 8.51
C ASP A 173 17.55 4.58 7.54
N PHE A 174 17.80 3.46 6.86
CA PHE A 174 16.89 2.96 5.83
C PHE A 174 15.49 2.64 6.39
N TRP A 175 15.39 1.72 7.33
CA TRP A 175 14.11 1.37 7.95
C TRP A 175 13.54 2.48 8.85
N PRO A 176 14.33 3.19 9.67
CA PRO A 176 13.80 4.31 10.46
C PRO A 176 13.13 5.39 9.63
N ARG A 177 13.75 5.83 8.52
CA ARG A 177 13.15 6.84 7.62
C ARG A 177 11.84 6.36 6.99
N ALA A 178 11.81 5.13 6.49
CA ALA A 178 10.64 4.57 5.85
C ALA A 178 9.48 4.39 6.86
N LYS A 179 9.79 3.92 8.08
CA LYS A 179 8.82 3.80 9.18
C LYS A 179 8.29 5.16 9.64
N GLU A 180 9.16 6.16 9.77
CA GLU A 180 8.75 7.52 10.10
C GLU A 180 7.80 8.09 9.03
N PHE A 181 8.16 7.95 7.75
CA PHE A 181 7.35 8.43 6.64
C PHE A 181 5.95 7.80 6.59
N LEU A 182 5.85 6.51 6.82
CA LEU A 182 4.57 5.77 6.81
C LEU A 182 3.87 5.77 8.17
N HIS A 183 4.43 6.40 9.21
CA HIS A 183 3.91 6.36 10.57
C HIS A 183 3.73 4.92 11.10
N VAL A 184 4.68 4.03 10.82
CA VAL A 184 4.57 2.62 11.22
C VAL A 184 4.63 2.50 12.73
N THR A 185 3.56 1.98 13.29
CA THR A 185 3.41 1.72 14.72
C THR A 185 3.19 0.23 14.96
N SER A 186 3.89 -0.32 15.92
CA SER A 186 3.65 -1.69 16.39
C SER A 186 2.39 -1.72 17.26
N MET A 187 1.53 -2.71 17.07
CA MET A 187 0.21 -2.74 17.71
C MET A 187 0.27 -2.79 19.24
N ASP A 188 1.31 -3.36 19.82
CA ASP A 188 1.57 -3.30 21.27
C ASP A 188 1.83 -1.88 21.82
N LYS A 189 2.03 -0.87 20.93
CA LYS A 189 2.27 0.53 21.29
C LYS A 189 1.02 1.43 21.17
N ILE A 190 -0.07 0.94 20.59
CA ILE A 190 -1.30 1.72 20.44
C ILE A 190 -1.91 2.02 21.80
N ASN A 191 -2.22 1.02 22.58
CA ASN A 191 -2.70 1.11 23.98
C ASN A 191 -3.78 2.19 24.18
N ASP A 192 -4.85 2.13 23.41
CA ASP A 192 -5.96 3.09 23.42
C ASP A 192 -7.24 2.58 24.09
N GLY A 193 -7.20 1.36 24.58
CA GLY A 193 -8.33 0.66 25.21
C GLY A 193 -8.96 -0.37 24.27
N VAL A 194 -8.86 -0.19 22.95
CA VAL A 194 -9.23 -1.22 21.97
C VAL A 194 -8.05 -2.18 21.75
N TYR A 195 -6.85 -1.68 21.52
CA TYR A 195 -5.61 -2.47 21.57
C TYR A 195 -5.07 -2.48 23.01
N ALA A 196 -5.42 -3.50 23.77
CA ALA A 196 -5.15 -3.53 25.21
C ALA A 196 -4.71 -4.93 25.71
N ASN A 197 -5.50 -5.55 26.60
CA ASN A 197 -5.16 -6.83 27.22
C ASN A 197 -5.12 -7.99 26.22
N LEU A 198 -5.98 -7.96 25.20
CA LEU A 198 -5.97 -8.98 24.15
C LEU A 198 -4.63 -8.94 23.40
N GLN A 199 -4.20 -7.75 22.91
CA GLN A 199 -2.92 -7.61 22.23
C GLN A 199 -1.77 -8.15 23.10
N THR A 200 -1.71 -7.74 24.37
CA THR A 200 -0.67 -8.18 25.29
C THR A 200 -0.62 -9.71 25.42
N GLN A 201 -1.78 -10.37 25.53
CA GLN A 201 -1.85 -11.83 25.67
C GLN A 201 -1.50 -12.54 24.36
N LEU A 202 -1.94 -12.02 23.21
CA LEU A 202 -1.54 -12.56 21.91
C LEU A 202 -0.02 -12.50 21.71
N ASP A 203 0.62 -11.39 22.07
CA ASP A 203 2.07 -11.23 21.99
C ASP A 203 2.82 -12.22 22.88
N GLN A 204 2.34 -12.42 24.11
CA GLN A 204 2.91 -13.40 25.04
C GLN A 204 2.75 -14.84 24.52
N ASN A 205 1.55 -15.17 24.04
CA ASN A 205 1.25 -16.50 23.53
C ASN A 205 2.08 -16.82 22.29
N ILE A 206 2.12 -15.91 21.29
CA ILE A 206 2.86 -16.17 20.06
C ILE A 206 4.37 -16.23 20.32
N ALA A 207 4.90 -15.34 21.15
CA ALA A 207 6.33 -15.35 21.48
C ALA A 207 6.78 -16.65 22.16
N LYS A 208 5.91 -17.22 23.00
CA LYS A 208 6.16 -18.50 23.68
C LYS A 208 6.02 -19.70 22.75
N ASN A 209 5.00 -19.70 21.90
CA ASN A 209 4.48 -20.90 21.26
C ASN A 209 4.88 -21.05 19.79
N PHE A 210 5.24 -19.97 19.07
CA PHE A 210 5.30 -20.00 17.60
C PHE A 210 6.28 -21.05 17.04
N LYS A 211 7.46 -21.22 17.63
CA LYS A 211 8.45 -22.19 17.14
C LYS A 211 8.03 -23.64 17.35
N GLU A 212 7.27 -23.94 18.41
CA GLU A 212 6.75 -25.27 18.68
C GLU A 212 5.56 -25.61 17.77
N PHE A 213 4.62 -24.67 17.64
CA PHE A 213 3.40 -24.89 16.86
C PHE A 213 3.61 -24.71 15.35
N VAL A 214 4.46 -23.77 14.93
CA VAL A 214 4.72 -23.40 13.55
C VAL A 214 6.21 -23.57 13.26
N PRO A 215 6.71 -24.81 13.08
CA PRO A 215 8.14 -25.07 12.92
C PRO A 215 8.79 -24.35 11.71
N SER A 216 8.01 -24.09 10.66
CA SER A 216 8.44 -23.35 9.46
C SER A 216 8.46 -21.83 9.62
N ALA A 217 7.97 -21.29 10.76
CA ALA A 217 8.04 -19.85 11.02
C ALA A 217 9.47 -19.40 11.31
N GLU A 218 9.84 -18.25 10.75
CA GLU A 218 11.11 -17.58 11.06
C GLU A 218 10.91 -16.58 12.21
N ASN A 219 9.92 -15.72 12.10
CA ASN A 219 9.64 -14.67 13.09
C ASN A 219 8.16 -14.60 13.41
N ALA A 220 7.84 -14.09 14.63
CA ALA A 220 6.49 -13.73 15.03
C ALA A 220 6.56 -12.52 15.98
N TYR A 221 5.73 -11.50 15.73
CA TYR A 221 5.79 -10.24 16.47
C TYR A 221 4.46 -9.45 16.38
N PRO A 222 4.25 -8.47 17.28
CA PRO A 222 3.11 -7.57 17.16
C PRO A 222 3.08 -6.89 15.79
N ALA A 223 1.92 -6.84 15.16
CA ALA A 223 1.79 -6.35 13.79
C ALA A 223 2.32 -4.91 13.64
N PRO A 224 3.20 -4.64 12.65
CA PRO A 224 3.62 -3.29 12.31
C PRO A 224 2.64 -2.71 11.29
N ILE A 225 1.82 -1.76 11.70
CA ILE A 225 0.80 -1.15 10.85
C ILE A 225 1.08 0.35 10.71
N ALA A 226 0.88 0.89 9.51
CA ALA A 226 0.99 2.31 9.24
C ALA A 226 -0.26 3.04 9.78
N VAL A 227 -0.18 3.46 11.03
CA VAL A 227 -1.22 4.21 11.73
C VAL A 227 -0.61 5.39 12.45
N ASP A 228 -1.22 6.56 12.32
CA ASP A 228 -0.85 7.73 13.08
C ASP A 228 -1.54 7.68 14.45
N ASN A 229 -0.74 7.77 15.50
CA ASN A 229 -1.22 7.83 16.88
C ASN A 229 -0.74 9.07 17.64
N SER A 230 0.01 9.96 17.00
CA SER A 230 0.84 10.95 17.67
C SER A 230 0.25 12.36 17.75
N GLU A 231 -0.46 12.82 16.74
CA GLU A 231 -0.87 14.22 16.65
C GLU A 231 -2.22 14.51 17.32
N TRP A 232 -3.13 13.56 17.28
CA TRP A 232 -4.47 13.71 17.82
C TRP A 232 -4.65 12.82 19.04
N LYS A 233 -4.42 13.34 20.22
CA LYS A 233 -4.54 12.58 21.48
C LYS A 233 -5.89 11.90 21.71
N THR A 234 -6.89 12.19 20.91
CA THR A 234 -8.24 11.64 20.96
C THR A 234 -8.52 10.57 19.93
N VAL A 235 -7.65 10.40 18.91
CA VAL A 235 -7.75 9.36 17.89
C VAL A 235 -6.38 8.72 17.79
N LYS A 236 -6.23 7.51 18.32
CA LYS A 236 -4.94 6.82 18.40
C LYS A 236 -4.69 5.85 17.25
N PHE A 237 -5.74 5.44 16.58
CA PHE A 237 -5.68 4.55 15.41
C PHE A 237 -6.21 5.29 14.19
N TYR A 238 -5.30 5.91 13.43
CA TYR A 238 -5.64 6.63 12.20
C TYR A 238 -4.81 6.05 11.04
N LYS A 239 -5.45 5.23 10.20
CA LYS A 239 -4.75 4.59 9.08
C LYS A 239 -4.15 5.59 8.13
N TYR A 240 -2.87 5.39 7.84
CA TYR A 240 -2.07 6.28 7.01
C TYR A 240 -2.51 6.26 5.55
N SER A 241 -2.55 7.44 4.95
CA SER A 241 -2.69 7.67 3.51
C SER A 241 -1.73 8.78 3.09
N THR A 242 -1.04 8.61 1.98
CA THR A 242 -0.10 9.62 1.48
C THR A 242 -0.76 10.93 1.05
N VAL A 243 -2.07 10.96 0.91
CA VAL A 243 -2.81 12.19 0.56
C VAL A 243 -2.51 13.31 1.55
N GLY A 244 -2.70 13.06 2.85
CA GLY A 244 -2.42 14.06 3.90
C GLY A 244 -0.97 14.53 3.87
N THR A 245 -0.02 13.61 3.75
CA THR A 245 1.42 13.92 3.68
C THR A 245 1.75 14.78 2.46
N LEU A 246 1.23 14.45 1.27
CA LEU A 246 1.45 15.23 0.05
C LEU A 246 0.94 16.67 0.20
N LEU A 247 -0.27 16.85 0.72
CA LEU A 247 -0.87 18.16 0.90
C LEU A 247 -0.12 18.98 1.96
N ASN A 248 0.35 18.34 3.03
CA ASN A 248 1.20 18.98 4.04
C ASN A 248 2.55 19.43 3.46
N ILE A 249 3.18 18.60 2.61
CA ILE A 249 4.40 18.98 1.90
C ILE A 249 4.14 20.20 1.02
N HIS A 250 3.06 20.20 0.24
CA HIS A 250 2.68 21.34 -0.61
C HIS A 250 2.54 22.62 0.21
N GLN A 251 1.79 22.61 1.31
CA GLN A 251 1.62 23.78 2.19
C GLN A 251 2.94 24.25 2.81
N ARG A 252 3.76 23.32 3.29
CA ARG A 252 5.09 23.63 3.84
C ARG A 252 5.97 24.32 2.80
N GLN A 253 6.01 23.78 1.58
CA GLN A 253 6.81 24.35 0.50
C GLN A 253 6.30 25.72 0.04
N GLN A 254 4.99 25.92 0.00
CA GLN A 254 4.38 27.23 -0.24
C GLN A 254 4.82 28.26 0.81
N GLN A 255 4.85 27.89 2.09
CA GLN A 255 5.33 28.76 3.15
C GLN A 255 6.83 29.06 3.02
N LEU A 256 7.66 28.04 2.75
CA LEU A 256 9.09 28.22 2.56
C LEU A 256 9.40 29.10 1.35
N ALA A 257 8.65 28.98 0.27
CA ALA A 257 8.79 29.83 -0.92
C ALA A 257 8.48 31.30 -0.62
N LYS A 258 7.41 31.57 0.14
CA LYS A 258 7.08 32.94 0.60
C LYS A 258 8.18 33.55 1.47
N GLU A 259 8.90 32.72 2.22
CA GLU A 259 10.04 33.15 3.05
C GLU A 259 11.38 33.22 2.27
N GLY A 260 11.40 32.84 0.99
CA GLY A 260 12.63 32.73 0.18
C GLY A 260 13.57 31.60 0.58
N LYS A 261 13.05 30.56 1.27
CA LYS A 261 13.80 29.43 1.81
C LYS A 261 13.55 28.11 1.07
N GLY A 262 12.73 28.13 0.05
CA GLY A 262 12.36 26.94 -0.72
C GLY A 262 11.62 27.30 -2.00
N THR A 263 11.11 26.28 -2.68
CA THR A 263 10.29 26.39 -3.89
C THR A 263 8.93 25.76 -3.68
N GLU A 264 7.92 26.24 -4.38
CA GLU A 264 6.60 25.63 -4.38
C GLU A 264 6.63 24.26 -5.06
N LEU A 265 5.87 23.30 -4.51
CA LEU A 265 5.59 22.03 -5.15
C LEU A 265 4.47 22.22 -6.17
N THR A 266 4.70 21.89 -7.43
CA THR A 266 3.67 21.93 -8.46
C THR A 266 3.06 20.55 -8.63
N ILE A 267 1.74 20.40 -8.40
CA ILE A 267 1.00 19.14 -8.56
C ILE A 267 -0.04 19.31 -9.65
N VAL A 268 -0.01 18.45 -10.65
CA VAL A 268 -0.99 18.37 -11.74
C VAL A 268 -1.70 17.03 -11.63
N ASP A 269 -2.92 17.05 -11.14
CA ASP A 269 -3.81 15.89 -11.11
C ASP A 269 -4.54 15.71 -12.45
N GLN A 270 -5.23 14.59 -12.65
CA GLN A 270 -5.96 14.27 -13.88
C GLN A 270 -5.09 14.51 -15.14
N CYS A 271 -3.83 14.10 -15.06
CA CYS A 271 -2.84 14.25 -16.14
C CYS A 271 -2.24 12.87 -16.47
N VAL A 272 -2.65 12.31 -17.58
CA VAL A 272 -2.20 10.97 -18.01
C VAL A 272 -0.91 11.12 -18.82
N VAL A 273 0.18 10.57 -18.29
CA VAL A 273 1.43 10.41 -19.05
C VAL A 273 1.24 9.28 -20.05
N GLN A 274 1.46 9.56 -21.33
CA GLN A 274 1.18 8.65 -22.44
C GLN A 274 2.44 8.06 -23.05
N GLU A 275 3.55 8.83 -23.08
CA GLU A 275 4.78 8.40 -23.74
C GLU A 275 5.98 9.21 -23.23
N LEU A 276 7.12 8.56 -23.15
CA LEU A 276 8.42 9.17 -22.89
C LEU A 276 9.18 9.30 -24.23
N LEU A 277 9.24 10.51 -24.78
CA LEU A 277 9.96 10.77 -26.03
C LEU A 277 11.46 10.91 -25.75
N HIS A 278 12.28 10.06 -26.36
CA HIS A 278 13.72 9.99 -26.11
C HIS A 278 14.55 10.19 -27.39
N ASP A 279 15.79 10.57 -27.22
CA ASP A 279 16.80 10.61 -28.27
C ASP A 279 17.43 9.21 -28.51
N ASP A 280 18.28 9.14 -29.56
CA ASP A 280 18.99 7.89 -29.91
C ASP A 280 19.98 7.42 -28.83
N LYS A 281 20.24 8.22 -27.81
CA LYS A 281 21.12 7.89 -26.68
C LYS A 281 20.37 7.41 -25.44
N GLY A 282 19.04 7.30 -25.53
CA GLY A 282 18.19 6.91 -24.42
C GLY A 282 17.92 8.02 -23.39
N THR A 283 18.09 9.29 -23.77
CA THR A 283 17.73 10.42 -22.92
C THR A 283 16.33 10.88 -23.26
N VAL A 284 15.42 10.89 -22.29
CA VAL A 284 14.06 11.43 -22.45
C VAL A 284 14.16 12.95 -22.56
N ILE A 285 13.65 13.49 -23.67
CA ILE A 285 13.68 14.92 -24.02
C ILE A 285 12.31 15.58 -23.82
N ALA A 286 11.24 14.80 -23.90
CA ALA A 286 9.87 15.28 -23.67
C ALA A 286 8.96 14.17 -23.15
N ILE A 287 7.87 14.56 -22.51
CA ILE A 287 6.80 13.67 -22.02
C ILE A 287 5.50 14.07 -22.72
N ASN A 288 4.88 13.13 -23.43
CA ASN A 288 3.54 13.29 -23.97
C ASN A 288 2.51 12.99 -22.88
N THR A 289 1.55 13.89 -22.71
CA THR A 289 0.42 13.74 -21.81
C THR A 289 -0.90 14.03 -22.54
N ASP A 290 -2.01 13.67 -21.94
CA ASP A 290 -3.35 14.04 -22.43
C ASP A 290 -3.62 15.56 -22.34
N ARG A 291 -2.78 16.30 -21.57
CA ARG A 291 -2.79 17.79 -21.51
C ARG A 291 -1.86 18.45 -22.53
N GLY A 292 -1.04 17.69 -23.24
CA GLY A 292 -0.04 18.14 -24.21
C GLY A 292 1.38 17.71 -23.83
N THR A 293 2.35 18.12 -24.66
CA THR A 293 3.75 17.73 -24.52
C THR A 293 4.49 18.65 -23.55
N LEU A 294 5.22 18.06 -22.61
CA LEU A 294 6.10 18.72 -21.64
C LEU A 294 7.56 18.49 -22.02
N ASN A 295 8.34 19.56 -22.19
CA ASN A 295 9.79 19.44 -22.37
C ASN A 295 10.46 19.10 -21.03
N VAL A 296 11.33 18.09 -21.05
CA VAL A 296 12.01 17.61 -19.83
C VAL A 296 13.24 18.45 -19.48
N SER A 297 13.88 19.06 -20.49
CA SER A 297 15.16 19.75 -20.29
C SER A 297 16.21 18.84 -19.63
N ASN A 298 16.69 19.20 -18.44
CA ASN A 298 17.65 18.41 -17.66
C ASN A 298 17.02 17.70 -16.46
N ALA A 299 15.69 17.68 -16.36
CA ALA A 299 15.01 17.08 -15.22
C ALA A 299 15.26 15.57 -15.13
N GLN A 300 15.34 15.06 -13.91
CA GLN A 300 15.28 13.63 -13.63
C GLN A 300 13.81 13.21 -13.53
N ILE A 301 13.44 12.17 -14.24
CA ILE A 301 12.06 11.64 -14.29
C ILE A 301 11.97 10.46 -13.36
N ILE A 302 11.01 10.48 -12.43
CA ILE A 302 10.79 9.44 -11.44
C ILE A 302 9.46 8.74 -11.72
N LEU A 303 9.52 7.49 -12.15
CA LEU A 303 8.33 6.67 -12.34
C LEU A 303 7.91 6.05 -10.99
N ALA A 304 6.83 6.56 -10.41
CA ALA A 304 6.33 6.19 -9.09
C ALA A 304 4.86 5.75 -9.13
N MET A 305 4.47 5.04 -10.18
CA MET A 305 3.10 4.65 -10.50
C MET A 305 2.73 3.23 -10.03
N GLY A 306 3.45 2.67 -9.03
CA GLY A 306 3.28 1.27 -8.59
C GLY A 306 4.13 0.29 -9.39
N ALA A 307 3.64 -0.92 -9.69
CA ALA A 307 4.44 -1.97 -10.33
C ALA A 307 4.15 -2.13 -11.84
N ILE A 308 2.89 -2.29 -12.21
CA ILE A 308 2.47 -2.55 -13.60
C ILE A 308 2.56 -1.30 -14.49
N PRO A 309 2.04 -0.13 -14.13
CA PRO A 309 2.03 1.03 -15.00
C PRO A 309 3.41 1.53 -15.43
N PRO A 310 4.45 1.59 -14.57
CA PRO A 310 5.79 1.96 -15.02
C PRO A 310 6.36 0.97 -16.05
N ALA A 311 6.15 -0.33 -15.83
CA ALA A 311 6.58 -1.37 -16.78
C ALA A 311 5.87 -1.20 -18.13
N THR A 312 4.57 -0.98 -18.12
CA THR A 312 3.76 -0.78 -19.33
C THR A 312 4.19 0.47 -20.09
N LEU A 313 4.41 1.60 -19.39
CA LEU A 313 4.88 2.84 -20.00
C LEU A 313 6.27 2.69 -20.62
N LEU A 314 7.19 2.01 -19.92
CA LEU A 314 8.54 1.73 -20.43
C LEU A 314 8.50 0.83 -21.67
N MET A 315 7.70 -0.23 -21.67
CA MET A 315 7.53 -1.11 -22.83
C MET A 315 6.95 -0.36 -24.03
N ASN A 316 5.97 0.54 -23.82
CA ASN A 316 5.42 1.38 -24.90
C ASN A 316 6.43 2.41 -25.43
N SER A 317 7.25 3.00 -24.55
CA SER A 317 8.15 4.10 -24.91
C SER A 317 9.49 3.62 -25.49
N PHE A 318 10.05 2.53 -24.99
CA PHE A 318 11.40 2.05 -25.33
C PHE A 318 11.41 0.73 -26.13
N GLY A 319 10.32 -0.03 -26.13
CA GLY A 319 10.16 -1.24 -26.93
C GLY A 319 11.34 -2.21 -26.78
N ASP A 320 11.95 -2.55 -27.93
CA ASP A 320 13.05 -3.54 -28.01
C ASP A 320 14.34 -3.12 -27.26
N GLN A 321 14.46 -1.87 -26.81
CA GLN A 321 15.61 -1.45 -25.99
C GLN A 321 15.57 -2.05 -24.57
N LEU A 322 14.40 -2.49 -24.12
CA LEU A 322 14.20 -3.12 -22.81
C LEU A 322 13.60 -4.54 -22.98
N PRO A 323 14.32 -5.48 -23.59
CA PRO A 323 13.78 -6.77 -24.03
C PRO A 323 13.29 -7.64 -22.85
N ASN A 324 13.82 -7.44 -21.66
CA ASN A 324 13.44 -8.20 -20.46
C ASN A 324 12.20 -7.64 -19.75
N ALA A 325 11.74 -6.43 -20.10
CA ALA A 325 10.58 -5.81 -19.46
C ALA A 325 9.32 -6.67 -19.66
N GLY A 326 8.64 -6.96 -18.56
CA GLY A 326 7.43 -7.78 -18.57
C GLY A 326 7.64 -9.29 -18.65
N GLN A 327 8.88 -9.79 -18.75
CA GLN A 327 9.15 -11.24 -18.80
C GLN A 327 8.96 -11.95 -17.45
N ARG A 328 8.82 -11.19 -16.36
CA ARG A 328 8.46 -11.69 -15.02
C ARG A 328 7.18 -11.05 -14.56
N TYR A 329 6.40 -11.84 -13.83
CA TYR A 329 5.27 -11.34 -13.08
C TYR A 329 5.16 -12.14 -11.80
N THR A 330 5.41 -11.50 -10.66
CA THR A 330 5.34 -12.10 -9.34
C THR A 330 4.32 -11.36 -8.48
N GLY A 331 4.03 -11.88 -7.32
CA GLY A 331 3.08 -11.34 -6.37
C GLY A 331 2.78 -12.37 -5.30
N HIS A 332 1.62 -12.26 -4.67
CA HIS A 332 1.23 -13.18 -3.61
C HIS A 332 -0.15 -13.79 -3.89
N PHE A 333 -0.23 -15.11 -3.82
CA PHE A 333 -1.50 -15.82 -3.66
C PHE A 333 -1.93 -15.80 -2.18
N MET A 334 -3.19 -16.11 -1.90
CA MET A 334 -3.76 -15.79 -0.60
C MET A 334 -4.73 -16.86 -0.10
N SER A 335 -4.64 -17.19 1.21
CA SER A 335 -5.67 -17.89 1.96
C SER A 335 -6.28 -17.01 3.02
N HIS A 336 -7.55 -17.30 3.37
CA HIS A 336 -8.30 -16.62 4.40
C HIS A 336 -8.96 -17.65 5.32
N VAL A 337 -8.67 -17.60 6.61
CA VAL A 337 -9.23 -18.53 7.61
C VAL A 337 -9.85 -17.72 8.74
N THR A 338 -11.12 -18.00 9.04
CA THR A 338 -11.79 -17.46 10.22
C THR A 338 -12.00 -18.57 11.25
N ALA A 339 -11.58 -18.32 12.49
CA ALA A 339 -11.70 -19.24 13.60
C ALA A 339 -12.17 -18.53 14.87
N ARG A 340 -12.60 -19.27 15.87
CA ARG A 340 -12.91 -18.72 17.19
C ARG A 340 -12.56 -19.69 18.33
N VAL A 341 -12.33 -19.11 19.49
CA VAL A 341 -12.17 -19.85 20.75
C VAL A 341 -13.02 -19.23 21.84
N LYS A 342 -13.31 -19.98 22.92
CA LYS A 342 -14.04 -19.41 24.06
C LYS A 342 -13.29 -18.19 24.61
N ARG A 343 -14.03 -17.10 24.89
CA ARG A 343 -13.48 -15.86 25.46
C ARG A 343 -12.76 -16.09 26.78
N SER A 344 -13.14 -17.13 27.51
CA SER A 344 -12.49 -17.56 28.76
C SER A 344 -11.02 -18.03 28.58
N ALA A 345 -10.56 -18.25 27.35
CA ALA A 345 -9.14 -18.52 27.07
C ALA A 345 -8.26 -17.29 27.33
N TYR A 346 -8.84 -16.11 27.37
CA TYR A 346 -8.16 -14.84 27.64
C TYR A 346 -8.68 -14.20 28.91
N LYS A 347 -7.82 -13.45 29.62
CA LYS A 347 -8.13 -12.89 30.93
C LYS A 347 -8.40 -11.37 30.82
N ALA A 348 -9.38 -10.88 31.59
CA ALA A 348 -9.64 -9.46 31.78
C ALA A 348 -9.85 -8.66 30.48
N LEU A 349 -10.58 -9.23 29.52
CA LEU A 349 -10.93 -8.52 28.29
C LEU A 349 -12.07 -7.52 28.53
N SER A 350 -11.96 -6.36 27.92
CA SER A 350 -13.03 -5.36 27.80
C SER A 350 -14.09 -5.81 26.80
N ASP A 351 -15.18 -5.06 26.66
CA ASP A 351 -16.28 -5.41 25.74
C ASP A 351 -15.80 -5.44 24.28
N LEU A 352 -14.99 -4.46 23.86
CA LEU A 352 -14.31 -4.44 22.57
C LEU A 352 -12.79 -4.39 22.79
N GLU A 353 -12.09 -5.43 22.34
CA GLU A 353 -10.65 -5.41 22.16
C GLU A 353 -10.26 -6.02 20.82
N ILE A 354 -9.27 -5.45 20.18
CA ILE A 354 -8.68 -5.92 18.91
C ILE A 354 -7.20 -6.21 19.14
N GLY A 355 -6.69 -7.21 18.46
CA GLY A 355 -5.26 -7.51 18.44
C GLY A 355 -4.79 -7.87 17.04
N ALA A 356 -3.51 -7.65 16.77
CA ALA A 356 -2.91 -7.99 15.50
C ALA A 356 -1.48 -8.51 15.65
N VAL A 357 -1.21 -9.63 15.00
CA VAL A 357 0.08 -10.31 15.04
C VAL A 357 0.53 -10.64 13.61
N TYR A 358 1.82 -10.50 13.37
CA TYR A 358 2.47 -10.86 12.12
C TYR A 358 3.42 -12.03 12.36
N LEU A 359 3.37 -13.02 11.50
CA LEU A 359 4.28 -14.16 11.48
C LEU A 359 4.79 -14.36 10.05
N ASP A 360 6.08 -14.50 9.87
CA ASP A 360 6.68 -14.89 8.61
C ASP A 360 7.37 -16.25 8.71
N GLY A 361 7.48 -16.92 7.56
CA GLY A 361 8.10 -18.23 7.47
C GLY A 361 8.48 -18.57 6.04
N LYS A 362 9.09 -19.73 5.86
CA LYS A 362 9.50 -20.27 4.57
C LYS A 362 9.40 -21.78 4.53
N ASP A 363 9.29 -22.30 3.33
CA ASP A 363 9.40 -23.75 3.09
C ASP A 363 10.88 -24.22 3.04
N GLU A 364 11.09 -25.51 2.84
CA GLU A 364 12.43 -26.10 2.74
C GLU A 364 13.22 -25.61 1.52
N SER A 365 12.54 -25.10 0.49
CA SER A 365 13.13 -24.53 -0.73
C SER A 365 13.46 -23.04 -0.58
N GLY A 366 13.04 -22.42 0.51
CA GLY A 366 13.26 -21.00 0.81
C GLY A 366 12.18 -20.07 0.24
N TYR A 367 11.10 -20.60 -0.35
CA TYR A 367 9.93 -19.79 -0.70
C TYR A 367 9.16 -19.38 0.55
N GLN A 368 8.63 -18.16 0.53
CA GLN A 368 8.18 -17.47 1.71
C GLN A 368 6.66 -17.40 1.81
N TYR A 369 6.19 -17.39 3.04
CA TYR A 369 4.82 -17.05 3.37
C TYR A 369 4.79 -16.14 4.60
N HIS A 370 3.65 -15.45 4.81
CA HIS A 370 3.37 -14.78 6.07
C HIS A 370 1.91 -14.92 6.46
N VAL A 371 1.65 -14.82 7.75
CA VAL A 371 0.31 -14.82 8.34
C VAL A 371 0.05 -13.46 8.99
N GLN A 372 -1.01 -12.81 8.57
CA GLN A 372 -1.57 -11.61 9.19
C GLN A 372 -2.77 -12.06 10.02
N ALA A 373 -2.64 -12.08 11.34
CA ALA A 373 -3.72 -12.44 12.23
C ALA A 373 -4.35 -11.18 12.83
N SER A 374 -5.62 -10.96 12.55
CA SER A 374 -6.48 -9.97 13.21
C SER A 374 -7.40 -10.71 14.19
N VAL A 375 -7.46 -10.26 15.43
CA VAL A 375 -8.17 -10.97 16.51
C VAL A 375 -9.13 -10.02 17.20
N PHE A 376 -10.37 -10.46 17.40
CA PHE A 376 -11.47 -9.64 17.87
C PHE A 376 -12.15 -10.26 19.09
N ALA A 377 -12.14 -9.53 20.19
CA ALA A 377 -12.97 -9.79 21.37
C ALA A 377 -14.07 -8.72 21.39
N GLU A 378 -15.22 -9.02 20.81
CA GLU A 378 -16.31 -8.09 20.57
C GLU A 378 -17.60 -8.60 21.20
N SER A 379 -18.07 -7.94 22.27
CA SER A 379 -19.26 -8.38 23.00
C SER A 379 -20.56 -7.78 22.46
N ASN A 380 -20.49 -6.65 21.76
CA ASN A 380 -21.65 -5.91 21.28
C ASN A 380 -21.49 -5.48 19.81
N PRO A 381 -21.37 -6.44 18.86
CA PRO A 381 -20.96 -6.13 17.48
C PRO A 381 -21.87 -5.12 16.76
N GLU A 382 -23.17 -5.10 17.06
CA GLU A 382 -24.09 -4.11 16.48
C GLU A 382 -23.85 -2.68 16.99
N GLN A 383 -23.44 -2.54 18.25
CA GLN A 383 -23.14 -1.25 18.85
C GLN A 383 -21.79 -0.71 18.39
N ASP A 384 -20.79 -1.59 18.35
CA ASP A 384 -19.38 -1.20 18.17
C ASP A 384 -18.89 -1.30 16.72
N LYS A 385 -19.75 -1.74 15.78
CA LYS A 385 -19.41 -1.99 14.36
C LYS A 385 -18.60 -0.88 13.68
N VAL A 386 -18.89 0.39 14.01
CA VAL A 386 -18.16 1.53 13.43
C VAL A 386 -16.73 1.61 13.97
N THR A 387 -16.55 1.37 15.28
CA THR A 387 -15.23 1.35 15.91
C THR A 387 -14.44 0.14 15.42
N THR A 388 -15.06 -1.03 15.42
CA THR A 388 -14.47 -2.28 14.91
C THR A 388 -14.00 -2.13 13.45
N ALA A 389 -14.83 -1.56 12.57
CA ALA A 389 -14.47 -1.33 11.19
C ALA A 389 -13.32 -0.32 11.01
N ARG A 390 -13.27 0.73 11.83
CA ARG A 390 -12.20 1.75 11.79
C ARG A 390 -10.89 1.24 12.33
N GLU A 391 -10.92 0.49 13.42
CA GLU A 391 -9.72 0.02 14.11
C GLU A 391 -9.30 -1.39 13.71
N CYS A 392 -10.04 -2.01 12.79
CA CYS A 392 -9.66 -3.29 12.21
C CYS A 392 -8.29 -3.19 11.53
N PRO A 393 -7.34 -4.09 11.84
CA PRO A 393 -6.01 -4.09 11.21
C PRO A 393 -6.08 -4.24 9.70
N ASP A 394 -6.96 -5.12 9.21
CA ASP A 394 -7.15 -5.39 7.81
C ASP A 394 -8.63 -5.51 7.48
N ALA A 395 -9.17 -4.52 6.75
CA ALA A 395 -10.57 -4.56 6.37
C ALA A 395 -10.90 -5.67 5.35
N ALA A 396 -9.88 -6.16 4.61
CA ALA A 396 -10.05 -7.32 3.72
C ALA A 396 -10.07 -8.65 4.50
N ALA A 397 -9.58 -8.64 5.75
CA ALA A 397 -9.57 -9.77 6.68
C ALA A 397 -10.27 -9.40 7.99
N ALA A 398 -11.42 -8.74 7.90
CA ALA A 398 -12.31 -8.44 9.01
C ALA A 398 -13.38 -9.53 9.15
N PRO A 399 -13.83 -9.84 10.37
CA PRO A 399 -14.97 -10.74 10.56
C PRO A 399 -16.25 -10.10 10.01
N THR A 400 -17.12 -10.92 9.45
CA THR A 400 -18.47 -10.49 9.08
C THR A 400 -19.35 -10.37 10.34
N MET A 401 -20.47 -9.65 10.23
CA MET A 401 -21.45 -9.59 11.32
C MET A 401 -21.97 -10.99 11.71
N LEU A 402 -22.14 -11.91 10.74
CA LEU A 402 -22.55 -13.28 11.00
C LEU A 402 -21.50 -14.04 11.83
N GLN A 403 -20.22 -13.80 11.58
CA GLN A 403 -19.12 -14.40 12.35
C GLN A 403 -19.00 -13.81 13.75
N LEU A 404 -19.50 -12.60 13.98
CA LEU A 404 -19.50 -11.95 15.30
C LEU A 404 -20.75 -12.24 16.13
N ILE A 405 -21.79 -12.84 15.56
CA ILE A 405 -22.96 -13.28 16.35
C ILE A 405 -22.54 -14.30 17.41
N GLY A 406 -22.84 -14.00 18.67
CA GLY A 406 -22.43 -14.82 19.81
C GLY A 406 -21.00 -14.59 20.30
N SER A 407 -20.31 -13.55 19.79
CA SER A 407 -18.93 -13.22 20.19
C SER A 407 -18.79 -12.66 21.61
N GLU A 408 -19.89 -12.40 22.32
CA GLU A 408 -19.86 -12.19 23.78
C GLU A 408 -19.19 -13.33 24.54
N ASP A 409 -19.29 -14.56 24.02
CA ASP A 409 -18.70 -15.78 24.60
C ASP A 409 -17.42 -16.22 23.90
N TYR A 410 -17.01 -15.56 22.81
CA TYR A 410 -15.90 -15.99 21.96
C TYR A 410 -14.93 -14.86 21.62
N VAL A 411 -13.72 -15.24 21.26
CA VAL A 411 -12.72 -14.40 20.57
C VAL A 411 -12.58 -14.94 19.15
N VAL A 412 -12.73 -14.06 18.15
CA VAL A 412 -12.72 -14.40 16.73
C VAL A 412 -11.36 -14.04 16.12
N PHE A 413 -10.76 -14.98 15.40
CA PHE A 413 -9.53 -14.83 14.64
C PHE A 413 -9.86 -14.74 13.17
N VAL A 414 -9.27 -13.78 12.48
CA VAL A 414 -9.32 -13.70 11.03
C VAL A 414 -7.89 -13.62 10.52
N CYS A 415 -7.46 -14.66 9.82
CA CYS A 415 -6.12 -14.76 9.29
C CYS A 415 -6.13 -14.60 7.77
N ALA A 416 -5.42 -13.58 7.27
CA ALA A 416 -5.04 -13.47 5.87
C ALA A 416 -3.60 -13.95 5.74
N THR A 417 -3.37 -14.96 4.91
CA THR A 417 -2.06 -15.57 4.74
C THR A 417 -1.65 -15.50 3.28
N LEU A 418 -0.43 -15.03 3.03
CA LEU A 418 0.05 -14.75 1.69
C LEU A 418 1.33 -15.55 1.41
N GLY A 419 1.41 -16.12 0.20
CA GLY A 419 2.55 -16.89 -0.27
C GLY A 419 3.21 -16.28 -1.49
N GLU A 420 4.51 -16.43 -1.58
CA GLU A 420 5.37 -15.94 -2.66
C GLU A 420 5.08 -16.66 -3.98
N ILE A 421 5.01 -15.91 -5.09
CA ILE A 421 5.02 -16.45 -6.45
C ILE A 421 6.44 -16.39 -6.99
N SER A 422 6.94 -17.52 -7.51
CA SER A 422 8.31 -17.65 -7.99
C SER A 422 8.59 -16.76 -9.21
N GLU A 423 9.69 -16.04 -9.16
CA GLU A 423 10.24 -15.29 -10.29
C GLU A 423 10.81 -16.22 -11.39
N LYS A 424 11.02 -17.49 -11.09
CA LYS A 424 11.53 -18.51 -12.01
C LYS A 424 10.44 -19.12 -12.89
N ASN A 425 9.18 -18.85 -12.56
CA ASN A 425 8.06 -19.32 -13.36
C ASN A 425 7.91 -18.48 -14.63
N SER A 426 8.45 -18.97 -15.74
CA SER A 426 8.44 -18.30 -17.05
C SER A 426 7.05 -18.20 -17.70
N ASP A 427 6.04 -18.89 -17.15
CA ASP A 427 4.67 -18.77 -17.59
C ASP A 427 4.01 -17.48 -17.06
N ASN A 428 4.67 -16.78 -16.11
CA ASN A 428 4.18 -15.55 -15.51
C ASN A 428 4.81 -14.32 -16.17
N TRP A 429 4.00 -13.54 -16.87
CA TRP A 429 4.48 -12.40 -17.67
C TRP A 429 3.40 -11.32 -17.86
N ILE A 430 3.84 -10.13 -18.30
CA ILE A 430 2.99 -9.11 -18.91
C ILE A 430 3.48 -8.81 -20.33
N LYS A 431 2.57 -8.56 -21.26
CA LYS A 431 2.85 -8.20 -22.66
C LYS A 431 1.91 -7.10 -23.12
N LEU A 432 2.41 -6.20 -23.95
CA LEU A 432 1.58 -5.15 -24.54
C LEU A 432 0.44 -5.76 -25.36
N ASN A 433 -0.71 -5.13 -25.31
CA ASN A 433 -1.85 -5.42 -26.16
C ASN A 433 -2.23 -4.21 -27.02
N LYS A 434 -3.34 -4.27 -27.76
CA LYS A 434 -3.80 -3.21 -28.66
C LYS A 434 -4.61 -2.11 -27.97
N GLY A 435 -4.65 -2.09 -26.63
CA GLY A 435 -5.30 -1.03 -25.88
C GLY A 435 -4.67 0.33 -26.15
N LYS A 436 -5.41 1.41 -25.88
CA LYS A 436 -4.98 2.79 -26.18
C LYS A 436 -4.29 3.46 -24.99
N ASP A 437 -4.52 2.98 -23.79
CA ASP A 437 -3.93 3.54 -22.58
C ASP A 437 -2.53 2.93 -22.35
N PRO A 438 -1.46 3.71 -22.49
CA PRO A 438 -0.08 3.22 -22.43
C PRO A 438 0.38 2.84 -21.02
N THR A 439 -0.49 2.92 -20.02
CA THR A 439 -0.22 2.45 -18.65
C THR A 439 -1.06 1.23 -18.28
N THR A 440 -2.00 0.82 -19.13
CA THR A 440 -2.94 -0.28 -18.87
C THR A 440 -3.09 -1.27 -20.01
N ASN A 441 -2.53 -0.98 -21.21
CA ASN A 441 -2.68 -1.78 -22.42
C ASN A 441 -1.82 -3.05 -22.40
N ILE A 442 -2.05 -3.90 -21.41
CA ILE A 442 -1.34 -5.17 -21.24
C ILE A 442 -2.27 -6.36 -21.22
N SER A 443 -1.74 -7.49 -21.68
CA SER A 443 -2.19 -8.80 -21.31
C SER A 443 -1.24 -9.35 -20.25
N LEU A 444 -1.78 -9.92 -19.19
CA LEU A 444 -1.01 -10.56 -18.14
C LEU A 444 -1.38 -12.04 -18.05
N GLN A 445 -0.40 -12.85 -17.71
CA GLN A 445 -0.57 -14.26 -17.40
C GLN A 445 0.04 -14.56 -16.04
N LEU A 446 -0.72 -15.28 -15.23
CA LEU A 446 -0.26 -15.78 -13.95
C LEU A 446 -0.80 -17.19 -13.76
N ILE A 447 0.12 -18.15 -13.64
CA ILE A 447 -0.16 -19.56 -13.45
C ILE A 447 0.66 -20.02 -12.25
N LEU A 448 0.04 -20.67 -11.29
CA LEU A 448 0.74 -21.27 -10.15
C LEU A 448 1.27 -22.65 -10.54
N GLY A 449 2.58 -22.81 -10.43
CA GLY A 449 3.28 -24.07 -10.62
C GLY A 449 3.16 -25.01 -9.42
N ASN A 450 3.91 -26.10 -9.48
CA ASN A 450 3.90 -27.09 -8.39
C ASN A 450 4.56 -26.55 -7.10
N GLU A 451 5.56 -25.69 -7.24
CA GLU A 451 6.26 -25.08 -6.11
C GLU A 451 5.33 -24.15 -5.33
N GLU A 452 4.61 -23.27 -6.04
CA GLU A 452 3.63 -22.39 -5.40
C GLU A 452 2.48 -23.18 -4.77
N LYS A 453 2.01 -24.25 -5.39
CA LYS A 453 0.96 -25.11 -4.82
C LYS A 453 1.43 -25.83 -3.56
N ALA A 454 2.68 -26.30 -3.52
CA ALA A 454 3.27 -26.91 -2.34
C ALA A 454 3.45 -25.89 -1.20
N LEU A 455 3.91 -24.67 -1.54
CA LEU A 455 3.97 -23.56 -0.59
C LEU A 455 2.58 -23.19 -0.06
N TRP A 456 1.55 -23.26 -0.91
CA TRP A 456 0.17 -22.99 -0.48
C TRP A 456 -0.34 -23.99 0.55
N ASP A 457 -0.04 -25.29 0.37
CA ASP A 457 -0.36 -26.32 1.38
C ASP A 457 0.38 -26.07 2.70
N GLN A 458 1.64 -25.62 2.63
CA GLN A 458 2.45 -25.26 3.78
C GLN A 458 1.87 -24.06 4.54
N LEU A 459 1.50 -22.98 3.83
CA LEU A 459 0.97 -21.78 4.47
C LEU A 459 -0.43 -22.00 5.06
N ASP A 460 -1.28 -22.82 4.42
CA ASP A 460 -2.58 -23.22 5.01
C ASP A 460 -2.36 -23.94 6.34
N THR A 461 -1.38 -24.85 6.38
CA THR A 461 -0.98 -25.56 7.59
C THR A 461 -0.47 -24.57 8.65
N ALA A 462 0.43 -23.67 8.27
CA ALA A 462 0.99 -22.66 9.17
C ALA A 462 -0.08 -21.70 9.72
N THR A 463 -1.13 -21.42 8.94
CA THR A 463 -2.26 -20.58 9.39
C THR A 463 -3.00 -21.23 10.54
N TYR A 464 -3.38 -22.51 10.44
CA TYR A 464 -4.03 -23.24 11.53
C TYR A 464 -3.14 -23.37 12.76
N GLN A 465 -1.85 -23.61 12.54
CA GLN A 465 -0.85 -23.67 13.61
C GLN A 465 -0.67 -22.32 14.30
N THR A 466 -0.70 -21.21 13.56
CA THR A 466 -0.63 -19.86 14.13
C THR A 466 -1.84 -19.55 14.99
N ILE A 467 -3.05 -19.91 14.55
CA ILE A 467 -4.28 -19.77 15.35
C ILE A 467 -4.14 -20.55 16.67
N ALA A 468 -3.67 -21.79 16.61
CA ALA A 468 -3.45 -22.61 17.81
C ALA A 468 -2.39 -22.01 18.74
N ALA A 469 -1.28 -21.50 18.20
CA ALA A 469 -0.22 -20.85 18.97
C ALA A 469 -0.72 -19.59 19.70
N LEU A 470 -1.53 -18.77 19.01
CA LEU A 470 -2.15 -17.56 19.58
C LEU A 470 -3.17 -17.89 20.67
N ALA A 471 -3.96 -18.95 20.47
CA ALA A 471 -5.02 -19.36 21.40
C ALA A 471 -4.48 -20.09 22.65
N THR A 472 -3.29 -20.70 22.58
CA THR A 472 -2.72 -21.51 23.67
C THR A 472 -2.14 -20.62 24.77
N SER A 473 -2.69 -20.75 25.97
CA SER A 473 -2.20 -20.11 27.17
C SER A 473 -1.95 -21.15 28.27
N ASP A 474 -0.93 -20.94 29.11
CA ASP A 474 -0.59 -21.82 30.23
C ASP A 474 -0.51 -23.33 29.83
N ASP A 475 0.08 -23.60 28.64
CA ASP A 475 0.23 -24.94 28.03
C ASP A 475 -1.12 -25.66 27.76
N THR A 476 -2.20 -24.88 27.68
CA THR A 476 -3.54 -25.39 27.37
C THR A 476 -4.04 -24.79 26.08
N THR A 477 -4.28 -25.63 25.08
CA THR A 477 -4.93 -25.21 23.81
C THR A 477 -6.44 -25.39 24.00
N PRO A 478 -7.24 -24.32 23.86
CA PRO A 478 -8.70 -24.44 23.91
C PRO A 478 -9.22 -25.15 22.66
N GLU A 479 -10.47 -25.58 22.70
CA GLU A 479 -11.18 -26.04 21.51
C GLU A 479 -11.28 -24.88 20.51
N ILE A 480 -10.89 -25.13 19.27
CA ILE A 480 -10.94 -24.16 18.17
C ILE A 480 -12.06 -24.54 17.23
N GLU A 481 -12.95 -23.60 16.97
CA GLU A 481 -13.99 -23.74 15.94
C GLU A 481 -13.63 -22.87 14.73
N TYR A 482 -13.93 -23.38 13.54
CA TYR A 482 -13.70 -22.73 12.26
C TYR A 482 -15.03 -22.37 11.60
N TRP A 483 -15.04 -21.26 10.87
CA TRP A 483 -16.21 -20.85 10.11
C TRP A 483 -16.24 -21.55 8.74
N ILE A 484 -17.40 -22.11 8.41
CA ILE A 484 -17.69 -22.69 7.09
C ILE A 484 -18.83 -21.91 6.48
N ASP A 485 -18.60 -21.37 5.27
CA ASP A 485 -19.62 -20.68 4.49
C ASP A 485 -20.57 -21.70 3.85
N THR A 486 -21.83 -21.32 3.74
CA THR A 486 -22.86 -22.11 3.05
C THR A 486 -23.27 -21.42 1.75
N PRO A 487 -23.76 -22.17 0.74
CA PRO A 487 -24.07 -21.62 -0.58
C PRO A 487 -25.17 -20.54 -0.62
N ASP A 488 -25.96 -20.42 0.44
CA ASP A 488 -27.02 -19.42 0.63
C ASP A 488 -26.50 -18.11 1.24
N GLY A 489 -25.20 -18.03 1.52
CA GLY A 489 -24.55 -16.83 2.06
C GLY A 489 -24.55 -16.74 3.59
N ASP A 490 -25.10 -17.76 4.27
CA ASP A 490 -24.96 -17.98 5.70
C ASP A 490 -23.66 -18.74 6.00
N GLY A 491 -23.53 -19.28 7.18
CA GLY A 491 -22.41 -20.12 7.58
C GLY A 491 -22.61 -20.65 9.00
N TYR A 492 -21.68 -21.48 9.45
CA TYR A 492 -21.74 -22.06 10.80
C TYR A 492 -20.34 -22.35 11.34
N TRP A 493 -20.27 -22.46 12.66
CA TRP A 493 -19.06 -22.80 13.39
C TRP A 493 -18.97 -24.30 13.62
N THR A 494 -17.79 -24.88 13.40
CA THR A 494 -17.50 -26.30 13.63
C THR A 494 -16.04 -26.50 14.02
N THR A 495 -15.73 -27.63 14.66
CA THR A 495 -14.35 -28.05 14.93
C THR A 495 -13.64 -28.64 13.71
N ASP A 496 -14.36 -28.94 12.64
CA ASP A 496 -13.78 -29.40 11.38
C ASP A 496 -13.21 -28.21 10.60
N LYS A 497 -12.03 -28.39 10.03
CA LYS A 497 -11.41 -27.37 9.18
C LYS A 497 -12.21 -27.15 7.90
N PRO A 498 -12.34 -25.91 7.41
CA PRO A 498 -13.00 -25.63 6.14
C PRO A 498 -12.35 -26.36 4.97
N PRO A 499 -13.13 -26.68 3.93
CA PRO A 499 -12.59 -27.17 2.66
C PRO A 499 -11.59 -26.16 2.06
N VAL A 500 -10.57 -26.66 1.37
CA VAL A 500 -9.48 -25.84 0.81
C VAL A 500 -9.99 -24.78 -0.17
N ASP A 501 -11.01 -25.09 -0.94
CA ASP A 501 -11.66 -24.19 -1.90
C ASP A 501 -12.45 -23.04 -1.23
N GLN A 502 -12.75 -23.13 0.06
CA GLN A 502 -13.34 -22.04 0.82
C GLN A 502 -12.28 -21.11 1.45
N ILE A 503 -11.08 -21.59 1.68
CA ILE A 503 -10.02 -20.78 2.30
C ILE A 503 -9.08 -20.14 1.28
N ARG A 504 -8.85 -20.78 0.12
CA ARG A 504 -7.98 -20.24 -0.92
C ARG A 504 -8.73 -19.27 -1.82
N LEU A 505 -8.23 -18.04 -1.89
CA LEU A 505 -8.87 -16.96 -2.64
C LEU A 505 -8.31 -16.89 -4.07
N ASN A 506 -9.19 -16.74 -5.05
CA ASN A 506 -8.81 -16.49 -6.44
C ASN A 506 -8.37 -15.03 -6.67
N ILE A 507 -7.47 -14.54 -5.83
CA ILE A 507 -6.95 -13.17 -5.89
C ILE A 507 -5.43 -13.17 -5.77
N ILE A 508 -4.79 -12.34 -6.56
CA ILE A 508 -3.35 -12.06 -6.48
C ILE A 508 -3.17 -10.61 -6.06
N VAL A 509 -2.29 -10.39 -5.11
CA VAL A 509 -1.95 -9.06 -4.60
C VAL A 509 -0.44 -8.83 -4.60
N HIS A 510 -0.01 -7.59 -4.42
CA HIS A 510 1.39 -7.21 -4.28
C HIS A 510 2.24 -7.51 -5.51
N GLU A 511 1.76 -7.12 -6.68
CA GLU A 511 2.43 -7.34 -7.96
C GLU A 511 3.87 -6.79 -7.94
N ALA A 512 4.83 -7.59 -8.41
CA ALA A 512 6.24 -7.24 -8.39
C ALA A 512 7.01 -7.82 -9.59
N SER A 513 8.24 -7.38 -9.75
CA SER A 513 9.26 -7.94 -10.65
C SER A 513 9.07 -7.71 -12.15
N GLN A 514 8.13 -6.90 -12.60
CA GLN A 514 7.90 -6.68 -14.05
C GLN A 514 9.09 -5.99 -14.75
N ILE A 515 9.89 -5.25 -14.00
CA ILE A 515 11.09 -4.53 -14.45
C ILE A 515 12.19 -4.66 -13.40
N TRP A 516 12.47 -5.89 -12.98
CA TRP A 516 13.36 -6.20 -11.85
C TRP A 516 14.75 -5.61 -11.99
N ALA A 517 15.33 -5.25 -10.84
CA ALA A 517 16.66 -4.68 -10.75
C ALA A 517 17.76 -5.75 -10.76
N GLY A 518 18.88 -5.43 -11.39
CA GLY A 518 20.07 -6.26 -11.43
C GLY A 518 21.24 -5.53 -12.06
N GLU A 519 22.44 -6.11 -11.97
CA GLU A 519 23.66 -5.52 -12.51
C GLU A 519 23.78 -5.70 -14.03
N ASP A 520 23.33 -6.84 -14.52
CA ASP A 520 23.53 -7.27 -15.89
C ASP A 520 22.31 -6.91 -16.77
N PRO A 521 22.47 -6.04 -17.79
CA PRO A 521 21.41 -5.66 -18.70
C PRO A 521 20.87 -6.83 -19.54
N GLU A 522 21.63 -7.92 -19.71
CA GLU A 522 21.16 -9.11 -20.43
C GLU A 522 20.15 -9.92 -19.59
N SER A 523 20.15 -9.74 -18.26
CA SER A 523 19.32 -10.54 -17.35
C SER A 523 18.44 -9.70 -16.40
N SER A 524 18.38 -8.39 -16.57
CA SER A 524 17.55 -7.48 -15.77
C SER A 524 17.01 -6.33 -16.62
N VAL A 525 16.16 -5.49 -16.05
CA VAL A 525 15.56 -4.34 -16.75
C VAL A 525 16.07 -3.02 -16.20
N VAL A 526 16.21 -2.92 -14.89
CA VAL A 526 16.65 -1.74 -14.17
C VAL A 526 17.99 -2.01 -13.52
N GLY A 527 18.93 -1.06 -13.65
CA GLY A 527 20.21 -1.12 -12.96
C GLY A 527 20.07 -0.82 -11.46
N LEU A 528 21.13 -1.14 -10.70
CA LEU A 528 21.16 -0.88 -9.24
C LEU A 528 21.22 0.61 -8.88
N ASP A 529 21.31 1.48 -9.88
CA ASP A 529 21.16 2.93 -9.78
C ASP A 529 19.72 3.42 -10.05
N TYR A 530 18.76 2.49 -10.13
CA TYR A 530 17.32 2.70 -10.37
C TYR A 530 16.96 3.14 -11.79
N ARG A 531 17.89 3.18 -12.74
CA ARG A 531 17.62 3.52 -14.13
C ARG A 531 17.36 2.27 -14.97
N PRO A 532 16.38 2.29 -15.88
CA PRO A 532 16.32 1.26 -16.90
C PRO A 532 17.64 1.22 -17.70
N HIS A 533 18.11 0.04 -18.04
CA HIS A 533 19.36 -0.11 -18.76
C HIS A 533 19.33 0.64 -20.12
N GLY A 534 20.35 1.45 -20.38
CA GLY A 534 20.42 2.28 -21.57
C GLY A 534 19.57 3.56 -21.52
N VAL A 535 18.92 3.87 -20.41
CA VAL A 535 18.13 5.10 -20.22
C VAL A 535 18.84 6.03 -19.22
N ASN A 536 18.95 7.33 -19.56
CA ASN A 536 19.87 8.22 -18.84
C ASN A 536 19.24 9.01 -17.70
N ASN A 537 18.01 9.50 -17.87
CA ASN A 537 17.36 10.44 -16.94
C ASN A 537 15.99 9.96 -16.42
N VAL A 538 15.71 8.67 -16.52
CA VAL A 538 14.52 8.04 -15.95
C VAL A 538 14.92 7.10 -14.83
N TYR A 539 14.23 7.19 -13.71
CA TYR A 539 14.41 6.34 -12.54
C TYR A 539 13.09 5.70 -12.17
N VAL A 540 13.14 4.49 -11.66
CA VAL A 540 11.93 3.73 -11.31
C VAL A 540 11.91 3.40 -9.83
N THR A 541 10.74 3.53 -9.23
CA THR A 541 10.44 3.12 -7.86
C THR A 541 9.25 2.16 -7.83
N GLY A 542 9.03 1.49 -6.70
CA GLY A 542 7.91 0.56 -6.53
C GLY A 542 8.32 -0.90 -6.67
N ALA A 543 7.38 -1.81 -6.44
CA ALA A 543 7.68 -3.24 -6.40
C ALA A 543 8.02 -3.83 -7.79
N GLY A 544 7.75 -3.11 -8.86
CA GLY A 544 8.15 -3.53 -10.21
C GLY A 544 9.65 -3.79 -10.35
N ILE A 545 10.51 -3.10 -9.55
CA ILE A 545 11.96 -3.29 -9.56
C ILE A 545 12.43 -4.42 -8.64
N PHE A 546 11.57 -5.04 -7.85
CA PHE A 546 11.97 -6.09 -6.93
C PHE A 546 12.48 -7.32 -7.70
N PRO A 547 13.64 -7.88 -7.34
CA PRO A 547 14.15 -9.11 -7.95
C PRO A 547 13.26 -10.32 -7.71
N THR A 548 12.71 -10.45 -6.50
CA THR A 548 11.68 -11.40 -6.09
C THR A 548 10.61 -10.67 -5.28
N SER A 549 9.38 -11.17 -5.24
CA SER A 549 8.32 -10.55 -4.45
C SER A 549 8.53 -10.72 -2.94
N GLY A 550 9.24 -11.78 -2.51
CA GLY A 550 9.15 -12.27 -1.14
C GLY A 550 7.70 -12.57 -0.78
N SER A 551 7.38 -12.67 0.50
CA SER A 551 5.98 -12.76 0.93
C SER A 551 5.50 -11.51 1.67
N TRP A 552 6.38 -10.64 2.12
CA TRP A 552 6.03 -9.48 2.94
C TRP A 552 5.25 -8.41 2.18
N ASN A 553 4.46 -7.61 2.92
CA ASN A 553 3.77 -6.45 2.34
C ASN A 553 4.80 -5.44 1.81
N PRO A 554 4.79 -5.08 0.52
CA PRO A 554 5.96 -4.44 -0.13
C PRO A 554 6.11 -2.94 0.18
N THR A 555 5.08 -2.28 0.72
CA THR A 555 5.00 -0.81 0.72
C THR A 555 6.12 -0.15 1.52
N LEU A 556 6.46 -0.68 2.71
CA LEU A 556 7.55 -0.12 3.51
C LEU A 556 8.89 -0.21 2.77
N THR A 557 9.19 -1.38 2.20
CA THR A 557 10.41 -1.62 1.42
C THR A 557 10.49 -0.71 0.19
N MET A 558 9.38 -0.56 -0.55
CA MET A 558 9.31 0.36 -1.70
C MET A 558 9.60 1.80 -1.31
N CYS A 559 9.03 2.27 -0.19
CA CYS A 559 9.26 3.63 0.31
C CYS A 559 10.71 3.83 0.75
N GLY A 560 11.32 2.83 1.39
CA GLY A 560 12.73 2.86 1.75
C GLY A 560 13.65 3.05 0.54
N PHE A 561 13.44 2.28 -0.53
CA PHE A 561 14.20 2.43 -1.77
C PHE A 561 13.89 3.74 -2.51
N ALA A 562 12.67 4.26 -2.46
CA ALA A 562 12.34 5.57 -3.03
C ALA A 562 13.06 6.71 -2.29
N GLN A 563 13.20 6.62 -0.97
CA GLN A 563 13.96 7.56 -0.16
C GLN A 563 15.48 7.42 -0.39
N ASP A 564 15.99 6.19 -0.56
CA ASP A 564 17.39 5.96 -0.93
C ASP A 564 17.73 6.59 -2.29
N LEU A 565 16.86 6.43 -3.29
CA LEU A 565 16.99 7.10 -4.58
C LEU A 565 17.05 8.63 -4.41
N ALA A 566 16.17 9.19 -3.58
CA ALA A 566 16.13 10.63 -3.33
C ALA A 566 17.46 11.13 -2.72
N VAL A 567 18.01 10.43 -1.72
CA VAL A 567 19.32 10.74 -1.12
C VAL A 567 20.43 10.65 -2.15
N LYS A 568 20.48 9.59 -2.98
CA LYS A 568 21.48 9.41 -4.03
C LYS A 568 21.42 10.51 -5.09
N LEU A 569 20.24 11.02 -5.42
CA LEU A 569 20.10 12.11 -6.41
C LEU A 569 20.40 13.49 -5.83
N SER A 570 20.13 13.71 -4.54
CA SER A 570 20.45 14.98 -3.86
C SER A 570 21.96 15.19 -3.67
N ASN A 571 22.74 14.12 -3.67
CA ASN A 571 24.20 14.15 -3.50
C ASN A 571 24.97 14.24 -4.84
N LYS A 572 24.27 14.29 -5.98
CA LYS A 572 24.86 14.50 -7.31
C LYS A 572 24.88 15.98 -7.67
#